data_375ff0450da959663b201477935da56c
#
_entry.id   375ff0450da959663b201477935da56c
#
_cell.length_a   1.000
_cell.length_b   1.000
_cell.length_c   1.000
_cell.angle_alpha   90.00
_cell.angle_beta   90.00
_cell.angle_gamma   90.00
#
_symmetry.space_group_name_H-M   'P 1'
#
loop_
_entity.id
_entity.type
_entity.pdbx_description
1 polymer ?
#
loop_
_entity_poly.entity_id
_entity_poly.type
_entity_poly.pdbx_seq_one_letter_code
_entity_poly.pdbx_strand_id
1 'polypeptide(L)'
;NLVSISEALTTMKVLGMDMNVTYEAIKASSGNSFVHETESQVILNGSRDISFTMDLVSKDIGIFNELAERKGLELEIAPMVIDIFKDGEKRYGSRELSPNIIKRLEERADVEVLGSGFPSEMIDDEPEEKGYEVVIKNRKDN
;
A
#
# COMPACT_ATOMS: atom_id res chain seq x y z
N ASN A 1 2.91 0.10 4.49
CA ASN A 1 3.18 1.06 3.39
C ASN A 1 1.89 1.59 2.75
N LEU A 2 0.90 0.73 2.40
CA LEU A 2 -0.32 1.16 1.69
C LEU A 2 -1.11 2.24 2.46
N VAL A 3 -1.26 2.10 3.78
CA VAL A 3 -1.93 3.12 4.61
C VAL A 3 -1.15 4.44 4.59
N SER A 4 0.16 4.39 4.76
CA SER A 4 1.01 5.60 4.77
C SER A 4 0.97 6.32 3.43
N ILE A 5 1.04 5.58 2.32
CA ILE A 5 0.99 6.19 0.98
C ILE A 5 -0.39 6.75 0.67
N SER A 6 -1.47 6.09 1.14
CA SER A 6 -2.83 6.61 1.01
C SER A 6 -2.99 7.96 1.71
N GLU A 7 -2.43 8.11 2.91
CA GLU A 7 -2.42 9.38 3.65
C GLU A 7 -1.61 10.46 2.91
N ALA A 8 -0.43 10.11 2.40
CA ALA A 8 0.42 11.03 1.65
C ALA A 8 -0.27 11.53 0.38
N LEU A 9 -0.79 10.61 -0.45
CA LEU A 9 -1.47 10.96 -1.70
C LEU A 9 -2.72 11.82 -1.44
N THR A 10 -3.54 11.44 -0.45
CA THR A 10 -4.75 12.23 -0.13
C THR A 10 -4.38 13.62 0.38
N THR A 11 -3.36 13.72 1.23
CA THR A 11 -2.89 15.02 1.73
C THR A 11 -2.42 15.92 0.58
N MET A 12 -1.61 15.40 -0.34
CA MET A 12 -1.13 16.17 -1.48
C MET A 12 -2.29 16.59 -2.41
N LYS A 13 -3.29 15.72 -2.60
CA LYS A 13 -4.50 16.05 -3.35
C LYS A 13 -5.27 17.21 -2.74
N VAL A 14 -5.50 17.16 -1.43
CA VAL A 14 -6.19 18.24 -0.68
C VAL A 14 -5.43 19.56 -0.76
N LEU A 15 -4.10 19.50 -0.79
CA LEU A 15 -3.24 20.69 -0.96
C LEU A 15 -3.21 21.21 -2.41
N GLY A 16 -3.91 20.58 -3.34
CA GLY A 16 -3.97 21.00 -4.74
C GLY A 16 -2.72 20.68 -5.56
N MET A 17 -1.90 19.74 -5.09
CA MET A 17 -0.70 19.30 -5.81
C MET A 17 -1.08 18.45 -7.03
N ASP A 18 -0.31 18.57 -8.08
CA ASP A 18 -0.40 17.65 -9.22
C ASP A 18 0.00 16.23 -8.78
N MET A 19 -0.88 15.25 -9.07
CA MET A 19 -0.69 13.89 -8.57
C MET A 19 0.40 13.13 -9.33
N ASN A 20 0.67 13.49 -10.57
CA ASN A 20 1.77 12.91 -11.35
C ASN A 20 3.12 13.38 -10.79
N VAL A 21 3.22 14.68 -10.49
CA VAL A 21 4.40 15.24 -9.82
C VAL A 21 4.56 14.64 -8.42
N THR A 22 3.48 14.47 -7.68
CA THR A 22 3.49 13.86 -6.35
C THR A 22 4.01 12.42 -6.40
N TYR A 23 3.52 11.62 -7.36
CA TYR A 23 3.98 10.25 -7.56
C TYR A 23 5.49 10.18 -7.81
N GLU A 24 5.99 10.95 -8.76
CA GLU A 24 7.43 10.96 -9.11
C GLU A 24 8.30 11.49 -7.96
N ALA A 25 7.83 12.49 -7.24
CA ALA A 25 8.56 13.02 -6.08
C ALA A 25 8.70 11.99 -4.95
N ILE A 26 7.65 11.24 -4.66
CA ILE A 26 7.72 10.16 -3.66
C ILE A 26 8.62 9.03 -4.15
N LYS A 27 8.50 8.64 -5.43
CA LYS A 27 9.33 7.61 -6.05
C LYS A 27 10.82 7.94 -5.97
N ALA A 28 11.18 9.20 -6.13
CA ALA A 28 12.57 9.69 -6.05
C ALA A 28 13.07 9.91 -4.60
N SER A 29 12.22 9.76 -3.59
CA SER A 29 12.53 10.06 -2.19
C SER A 29 12.75 8.81 -1.34
N SER A 30 13.17 9.02 -0.09
CA SER A 30 13.26 7.94 0.92
C SER A 30 11.92 7.35 1.34
N GLY A 31 10.80 7.98 0.95
CA GLY A 31 9.45 7.47 1.17
C GLY A 31 9.00 6.43 0.14
N ASN A 32 9.83 6.13 -0.86
CA ASN A 32 9.52 5.15 -1.88
C ASN A 32 9.41 3.72 -1.30
N SER A 33 8.59 2.92 -1.95
CA SER A 33 8.43 1.51 -1.64
C SER A 33 7.87 0.76 -2.86
N PHE A 34 8.00 -0.56 -2.89
CA PHE A 34 7.35 -1.40 -3.90
C PHE A 34 5.84 -1.11 -3.98
N VAL A 35 5.17 -0.95 -2.84
CA VAL A 35 3.75 -0.58 -2.77
C VAL A 35 3.47 0.76 -3.47
N HIS A 36 4.36 1.76 -3.31
CA HIS A 36 4.19 3.02 -4.02
C HIS A 36 4.36 2.84 -5.52
N GLU A 37 5.38 2.13 -5.96
CA GLU A 37 5.65 1.95 -7.39
C GLU A 37 4.59 1.11 -8.11
N THR A 38 3.88 0.27 -7.39
CA THR A 38 2.84 -0.62 -7.92
C THR A 38 1.43 -0.13 -7.62
N GLU A 39 1.02 -0.16 -6.36
CA GLU A 39 -0.37 0.11 -5.98
C GLU A 39 -0.77 1.58 -6.16
N SER A 40 0.16 2.54 -5.98
CA SER A 40 -0.18 3.94 -6.22
C SER A 40 -0.56 4.23 -7.67
N GLN A 41 -0.02 3.50 -8.65
CA GLN A 41 -0.37 3.69 -10.05
C GLN A 41 -1.85 3.34 -10.29
N VAL A 42 -2.31 2.20 -9.79
CA VAL A 42 -3.72 1.79 -9.95
C VAL A 42 -4.67 2.62 -9.05
N ILE A 43 -4.18 3.16 -7.93
CA ILE A 43 -4.93 4.15 -7.15
C ILE A 43 -5.14 5.42 -7.99
N LEU A 44 -4.07 5.94 -8.57
CA LEU A 44 -4.10 7.18 -9.37
C LEU A 44 -4.83 7.02 -10.70
N ASN A 45 -4.87 5.81 -11.26
CA ASN A 45 -5.75 5.49 -12.40
C ASN A 45 -7.24 5.41 -11.99
N GLY A 46 -7.53 5.00 -10.75
CA GLY A 46 -8.88 4.78 -10.25
C GLY A 46 -9.38 3.34 -10.37
N SER A 47 -8.68 2.45 -11.07
CA SER A 47 -9.04 1.02 -11.19
C SER A 47 -8.90 0.28 -9.88
N ARG A 48 -7.82 0.60 -9.12
CA ARG A 48 -7.44 -0.07 -7.85
C ARG A 48 -7.26 -1.57 -8.00
N ASP A 49 -6.90 -2.01 -9.21
CA ASP A 49 -6.82 -3.41 -9.59
C ASP A 49 -5.52 -4.05 -9.10
N ILE A 50 -5.56 -4.52 -7.86
CA ILE A 50 -4.55 -5.37 -7.24
C ILE A 50 -5.26 -6.63 -6.74
N SER A 51 -4.85 -7.78 -7.19
CA SER A 51 -5.43 -9.09 -6.83
C SER A 51 -5.18 -9.47 -5.37
N PHE A 52 -5.33 -8.53 -4.44
CA PHE A 52 -5.16 -8.72 -3.00
C PHE A 52 -6.26 -7.98 -2.24
N THR A 53 -6.99 -8.71 -1.39
CA THR A 53 -8.20 -8.21 -0.74
C THR A 53 -7.94 -7.76 0.70
N MET A 54 -8.84 -6.92 1.25
CA MET A 54 -8.69 -6.36 2.60
C MET A 54 -8.62 -7.44 3.69
N ASP A 55 -9.40 -8.52 3.57
CA ASP A 55 -9.34 -9.63 4.52
C ASP A 55 -8.00 -10.37 4.50
N LEU A 56 -7.36 -10.46 3.33
CA LEU A 56 -6.02 -11.04 3.23
C LEU A 56 -4.97 -10.14 3.89
N VAL A 57 -5.08 -8.81 3.74
CA VAL A 57 -4.21 -7.87 4.47
C VAL A 57 -4.38 -8.03 5.98
N SER A 58 -5.63 -8.02 6.46
CA SER A 58 -5.94 -8.19 7.90
C SER A 58 -5.39 -9.51 8.43
N LYS A 59 -5.54 -10.60 7.67
CA LYS A 59 -5.01 -11.92 8.03
C LYS A 59 -3.50 -11.91 8.15
N ASP A 60 -2.79 -11.39 7.14
CA ASP A 60 -1.32 -11.45 7.09
C ASP A 60 -0.68 -10.58 8.17
N ILE A 61 -1.18 -9.34 8.37
CA ILE A 61 -0.72 -8.47 9.46
C ILE A 61 -1.10 -9.06 10.82
N GLY A 62 -2.29 -9.68 10.93
CA GLY A 62 -2.73 -10.37 12.13
C GLY A 62 -1.78 -11.49 12.55
N ILE A 63 -1.38 -12.35 11.62
CA ILE A 63 -0.38 -13.42 11.87
C ILE A 63 0.95 -12.81 12.35
N PHE A 64 1.41 -11.75 11.69
CA PHE A 64 2.64 -11.07 12.08
C PHE A 64 2.56 -10.51 13.50
N ASN A 65 1.44 -9.86 13.85
CA ASN A 65 1.21 -9.30 15.18
C ASN A 65 1.16 -10.40 16.26
N GLU A 66 0.44 -11.49 16.01
CA GLU A 66 0.38 -12.65 16.93
C GLU A 66 1.76 -13.26 17.18
N LEU A 67 2.59 -13.37 16.15
CA LEU A 67 3.96 -13.91 16.30
C LEU A 67 4.82 -13.03 17.22
N ALA A 68 4.67 -11.71 17.11
CA ALA A 68 5.33 -10.75 17.99
C ALA A 68 4.84 -10.88 19.45
N GLU A 69 3.52 -10.89 19.64
CA GLU A 69 2.89 -11.03 20.96
C GLU A 69 3.33 -12.32 21.68
N ARG A 70 3.39 -13.45 20.96
CA ARG A 70 3.86 -14.74 21.50
C ARG A 70 5.32 -14.67 22.01
N LYS A 71 6.08 -13.66 21.59
CA LYS A 71 7.46 -13.40 22.03
C LYS A 71 7.55 -12.25 23.03
N GLY A 72 6.42 -11.73 23.48
CA GLY A 72 6.36 -10.59 24.40
C GLY A 72 6.73 -9.25 23.77
N LEU A 73 6.67 -9.15 22.44
CA LEU A 73 6.94 -7.92 21.71
C LEU A 73 5.61 -7.25 21.37
N GLU A 74 5.35 -6.09 21.98
CA GLU A 74 4.21 -5.25 21.65
C GLU A 74 4.56 -4.36 20.45
N LEU A 75 3.76 -4.48 19.38
CA LEU A 75 3.92 -3.66 18.17
C LEU A 75 3.01 -2.46 18.24
N GLU A 76 3.47 -1.31 17.75
CA GLU A 76 2.71 -0.06 17.73
C GLU A 76 1.89 0.10 16.44
N ILE A 77 2.51 -0.16 15.30
CA ILE A 77 1.92 0.10 13.97
C ILE A 77 0.98 -1.01 13.53
N ALA A 78 1.34 -2.29 13.77
CA ALA A 78 0.55 -3.41 13.26
C ALA A 78 -0.90 -3.42 13.79
N PRO A 79 -1.18 -3.25 15.09
CA PRO A 79 -2.54 -3.15 15.60
C PRO A 79 -3.35 -2.01 14.95
N MET A 80 -2.73 -0.83 14.80
CA MET A 80 -3.36 0.32 14.16
C MET A 80 -3.74 0.03 12.70
N VAL A 81 -2.85 -0.59 11.94
CA VAL A 81 -3.12 -0.95 10.53
C VAL A 81 -4.21 -2.01 10.44
N ILE A 82 -4.22 -3.00 11.34
CA ILE A 82 -5.30 -4.01 11.43
C ILE A 82 -6.65 -3.33 11.64
N ASP A 83 -6.75 -2.38 12.57
CA ASP A 83 -7.99 -1.67 12.84
C ASP A 83 -8.47 -0.83 11.65
N ILE A 84 -7.53 -0.22 10.91
CA ILE A 84 -7.82 0.50 9.68
C ILE A 84 -8.42 -0.43 8.62
N PHE A 85 -7.82 -1.60 8.39
CA PHE A 85 -8.33 -2.56 7.41
C PHE A 85 -9.65 -3.19 7.85
N LYS A 86 -9.84 -3.50 9.13
CA LYS A 86 -11.13 -3.97 9.66
C LYS A 86 -12.25 -2.94 9.48
N ASP A 87 -11.96 -1.64 9.64
CA ASP A 87 -12.93 -0.60 9.31
C ASP A 87 -13.20 -0.55 7.79
N GLY A 88 -12.17 -0.74 6.95
CA GLY A 88 -12.33 -0.87 5.50
C GLY A 88 -13.21 -2.06 5.11
N GLU A 89 -12.95 -3.24 5.66
CA GLU A 89 -13.77 -4.45 5.44
C GLU A 89 -15.24 -4.21 5.81
N LYS A 90 -15.50 -3.52 6.92
CA LYS A 90 -16.86 -3.21 7.37
C LYS A 90 -17.57 -2.24 6.42
N ARG A 91 -16.86 -1.26 5.85
CA ARG A 91 -17.44 -0.23 4.99
C ARG A 91 -17.62 -0.71 3.56
N TYR A 92 -16.64 -1.41 3.03
CA TYR A 92 -16.54 -1.71 1.60
C TYR A 92 -16.69 -3.20 1.28
N GLY A 93 -16.61 -4.05 2.29
CA GLY A 93 -16.63 -5.50 2.14
C GLY A 93 -15.25 -6.12 2.33
N SER A 94 -15.21 -7.32 2.94
CA SER A 94 -13.96 -8.02 3.26
C SER A 94 -13.19 -8.45 2.01
N ARG A 95 -13.91 -8.75 0.93
CA ARG A 95 -13.33 -9.15 -0.37
C ARG A 95 -13.04 -7.98 -1.30
N GLU A 96 -13.20 -6.74 -0.83
CA GLU A 96 -12.82 -5.56 -1.60
C GLU A 96 -11.28 -5.49 -1.75
N LEU A 97 -10.82 -4.99 -2.89
CA LEU A 97 -9.40 -4.87 -3.20
C LEU A 97 -8.69 -3.92 -2.23
N SER A 98 -7.50 -4.30 -1.78
CA SER A 98 -6.77 -3.58 -0.74
C SER A 98 -6.52 -2.09 -1.02
N PRO A 99 -6.24 -1.63 -2.27
CA PRO A 99 -6.05 -0.21 -2.53
C PRO A 99 -7.29 0.65 -2.27
N ASN A 100 -8.49 0.04 -2.22
CA ASN A 100 -9.71 0.75 -1.85
C ASN A 100 -9.73 1.22 -0.38
N ILE A 101 -8.74 0.87 0.42
CA ILE A 101 -8.58 1.42 1.77
C ILE A 101 -8.45 2.96 1.77
N ILE A 102 -7.97 3.54 0.66
CA ILE A 102 -7.85 4.99 0.50
C ILE A 102 -9.22 5.69 0.49
N LYS A 103 -10.30 5.01 0.09
CA LYS A 103 -11.68 5.56 0.09
C LYS A 103 -12.06 6.16 1.44
N ARG A 104 -11.55 5.61 2.54
CA ARG A 104 -11.78 6.14 3.90
C ARG A 104 -11.31 7.59 4.05
N LEU A 105 -10.23 7.95 3.35
CA LEU A 105 -9.64 9.28 3.37
C LEU A 105 -10.30 10.18 2.32
N GLU A 106 -10.56 9.64 1.12
CA GLU A 106 -11.27 10.34 0.04
C GLU A 106 -12.66 10.80 0.49
N GLU A 107 -13.44 9.91 1.11
CA GLU A 107 -14.77 10.24 1.67
C GLU A 107 -14.69 11.30 2.77
N ARG A 108 -13.67 11.24 3.63
CA ARG A 108 -13.48 12.18 4.71
C ARG A 108 -13.05 13.56 4.25
N ALA A 109 -12.29 13.61 3.17
CA ALA A 109 -11.75 14.84 2.60
C ALA A 109 -12.59 15.40 1.43
N ASP A 110 -13.63 14.67 0.99
CA ASP A 110 -14.44 14.98 -0.17
C ASP A 110 -13.60 15.22 -1.45
N VAL A 111 -12.69 14.29 -1.72
CA VAL A 111 -11.79 14.32 -2.89
C VAL A 111 -11.69 12.95 -3.54
N GLU A 112 -11.32 12.92 -4.82
CA GLU A 112 -10.89 11.73 -5.52
C GLU A 112 -9.38 11.82 -5.81
N VAL A 113 -8.63 10.82 -5.37
CA VAL A 113 -7.17 10.76 -5.57
C VAL A 113 -6.89 10.14 -6.94
N LEU A 114 -7.00 10.97 -7.96
CA LEU A 114 -6.75 10.59 -9.36
C LEU A 114 -5.65 11.43 -9.95
N GLY A 115 -4.82 10.80 -10.78
CA GLY A 115 -3.83 11.39 -11.68
C GLY A 115 -4.17 11.09 -13.13
N SER A 116 -3.27 11.40 -14.05
CA SER A 116 -3.46 11.17 -15.48
C SER A 116 -2.36 10.29 -16.07
N GLY A 117 -2.73 9.40 -17.00
CA GLY A 117 -1.76 8.57 -17.73
C GLY A 117 -1.23 7.35 -16.95
N PHE A 118 -1.78 7.05 -15.78
CA PHE A 118 -1.44 5.84 -15.02
C PHE A 118 -2.15 4.60 -15.59
N PRO A 119 -1.48 3.43 -15.56
CA PRO A 119 -2.07 2.19 -16.07
C PRO A 119 -3.24 1.72 -15.20
N SER A 120 -4.21 1.06 -15.82
CA SER A 120 -5.35 0.46 -15.12
C SER A 120 -5.03 -0.87 -14.45
N GLU A 121 -3.93 -1.49 -14.83
CA GLU A 121 -3.46 -2.77 -14.32
C GLU A 121 -1.97 -2.64 -14.04
N MET A 122 -1.47 -3.42 -13.07
CA MET A 122 -0.04 -3.59 -12.91
C MET A 122 0.48 -4.37 -14.12
N ILE A 123 1.30 -3.71 -14.93
CA ILE A 123 1.98 -4.35 -16.04
C ILE A 123 3.38 -4.72 -15.55
N ASP A 124 3.68 -5.99 -15.53
CA ASP A 124 5.02 -6.51 -15.35
C ASP A 124 5.58 -6.83 -16.73
N ASP A 125 6.30 -5.87 -17.28
CA ASP A 125 6.95 -5.99 -18.59
C ASP A 125 8.38 -6.60 -18.46
N GLU A 126 8.82 -6.91 -17.25
CA GLU A 126 10.12 -7.52 -17.04
C GLU A 126 10.10 -8.99 -17.48
N PRO A 127 11.16 -9.48 -18.14
CA PRO A 127 11.26 -10.89 -18.47
C PRO A 127 11.18 -11.74 -17.21
N GLU A 128 10.43 -12.84 -17.25
CA GLU A 128 10.42 -13.80 -16.16
C GLU A 128 11.85 -14.18 -15.74
N GLU A 129 12.26 -13.71 -14.58
CA GLU A 129 13.48 -14.19 -13.97
C GLU A 129 13.28 -15.61 -13.46
N LYS A 130 14.27 -16.47 -13.69
CA LYS A 130 14.29 -17.79 -13.05
C LYS A 130 14.21 -17.58 -11.55
N GLY A 131 13.20 -18.17 -10.91
CA GLY A 131 13.09 -18.15 -9.45
C GLY A 131 14.42 -18.57 -8.84
N TYR A 132 14.99 -17.72 -8.02
CA TYR A 132 16.19 -18.03 -7.25
C TYR A 132 15.87 -17.91 -5.76
N GLU A 133 16.44 -18.81 -5.00
CA GLU A 133 16.37 -18.70 -3.54
C GLU A 133 17.06 -17.43 -3.08
N VAL A 134 16.50 -16.81 -2.05
CA VAL A 134 17.16 -15.65 -1.41
C VAL A 134 18.52 -16.09 -0.90
N VAL A 135 19.57 -15.71 -1.62
CA VAL A 135 20.95 -15.99 -1.20
C VAL A 135 21.38 -14.94 -0.20
N ILE A 136 21.56 -15.37 1.05
CA ILE A 136 22.14 -14.52 2.09
C ILE A 136 23.62 -14.31 1.74
N LYS A 137 23.95 -13.11 1.28
CA LYS A 137 25.36 -12.72 1.14
C LYS A 137 25.94 -12.57 2.54
N ASN A 138 26.84 -13.47 2.92
CA ASN A 138 27.64 -13.29 4.13
C ASN A 138 28.38 -11.95 4.02
N ARG A 139 27.96 -10.97 4.84
CA ARG A 139 28.78 -9.78 5.05
C ARG A 139 30.01 -10.25 5.81
N LYS A 140 31.16 -10.25 5.16
CA LYS A 140 32.42 -10.42 5.88
C LYS A 140 32.53 -9.23 6.82
N ASP A 141 32.66 -9.51 8.10
CA ASP A 141 32.98 -8.49 9.08
C ASP A 141 34.26 -7.80 8.61
N ASN A 142 34.17 -6.47 8.42
CA ASN A 142 35.33 -5.61 8.18
C ASN A 142 35.96 -5.26 9.53
#